data_f7ae9b5e9ecfebd5ddadb1442c4204de
#
_entry.id   f7ae9b5e9ecfebd5ddadb1442c4204de
#
_cell.length_a   1.000
_cell.length_b   1.000
_cell.length_c   1.000
_cell.angle_alpha   90.00
_cell.angle_beta   90.00
_cell.angle_gamma   90.00
#
_symmetry.space_group_name_H-M   'P 1'
#
loop_
_entity.id
_entity.type
_entity.pdbx_description
1 polymer ?
#
loop_
_entity_poly.entity_id
_entity_poly.type
_entity_poly.pdbx_seq_one_letter_code
_entity_poly.pdbx_strand_id
1 'polypeptide(L)'
;MSDNRFVKALNEQIAYEFGASQQYAAVAVHYDAETLPRLAAHFYRQSLEERNHAMMMVQYLLDAGEDVLIPGVEAPRTSFGDTVAPVALALEQERRVTDQINALAALAREHGDYAGEQFMLWFIKEQVEEVSSMSDLLRVVERTRENPLLAEEYLAREGGAEAADPTAPHAAGGAL
;
A
#
# COMPACT_ATOMS: atom_id res chain seq x y z
N MET A 1 14.29 -15.83 24.93
CA MET A 1 13.73 -15.21 23.72
C MET A 1 12.64 -14.26 24.16
N SER A 2 12.84 -12.97 24.02
CA SER A 2 11.78 -11.99 24.24
C SER A 2 10.67 -12.30 23.25
N ASP A 3 9.46 -12.57 23.73
CA ASP A 3 8.27 -12.69 22.87
C ASP A 3 7.91 -11.27 22.40
N ASN A 4 8.71 -10.75 21.46
CA ASN A 4 8.55 -9.39 20.95
C ASN A 4 7.32 -9.36 20.04
N ARG A 5 6.18 -9.04 20.66
CA ARG A 5 4.87 -8.98 19.99
C ARG A 5 4.87 -8.00 18.81
N PHE A 6 5.65 -6.92 18.90
CA PHE A 6 5.80 -5.97 17.79
C PHE A 6 6.50 -6.60 16.59
N VAL A 7 7.63 -7.31 16.81
CA VAL A 7 8.36 -8.02 15.74
C VAL A 7 7.47 -9.06 15.06
N LYS A 8 6.69 -9.82 15.83
CA LYS A 8 5.75 -10.79 15.27
C LYS A 8 4.68 -10.10 14.42
N ALA A 9 4.06 -9.04 14.93
CA ALA A 9 3.02 -8.29 14.22
C ALA A 9 3.59 -7.57 12.98
N LEU A 10 4.84 -7.10 13.04
CA LEU A 10 5.50 -6.49 11.88
C LEU A 10 5.79 -7.51 10.77
N ASN A 11 6.18 -8.74 11.12
CA ASN A 11 6.28 -9.85 10.15
C ASN A 11 4.93 -10.20 9.52
N GLU A 12 3.83 -10.14 10.28
CA GLU A 12 2.48 -10.30 9.73
C GLU A 12 2.11 -9.14 8.77
N GLN A 13 2.51 -7.90 9.09
CA GLN A 13 2.29 -6.75 8.22
C GLN A 13 3.04 -6.86 6.89
N ILE A 14 4.25 -7.40 6.87
CA ILE A 14 4.98 -7.70 5.60
C ILE A 14 4.12 -8.53 4.65
N ALA A 15 3.36 -9.51 5.16
CA ALA A 15 2.45 -10.31 4.35
C ALA A 15 1.29 -9.47 3.78
N TYR A 16 0.75 -8.55 4.57
CA TYR A 16 -0.33 -7.67 4.12
C TYR A 16 0.12 -6.69 3.05
N GLU A 17 1.32 -6.11 3.18
CA GLU A 17 1.88 -5.21 2.17
C GLU A 17 2.18 -5.96 0.85
N PHE A 18 2.78 -7.14 0.90
CA PHE A 18 2.95 -7.98 -0.30
C PHE A 18 1.60 -8.40 -0.89
N GLY A 19 0.60 -8.70 -0.07
CA GLY A 19 -0.76 -8.99 -0.52
C GLY A 19 -1.40 -7.80 -1.22
N ALA A 20 -1.21 -6.59 -0.70
CA ALA A 20 -1.65 -5.34 -1.31
C ALA A 20 -0.98 -5.12 -2.67
N SER A 21 0.34 -5.28 -2.74
CA SER A 21 1.11 -5.22 -3.98
C SER A 21 0.53 -6.15 -5.05
N GLN A 22 0.27 -7.39 -4.70
CA GLN A 22 -0.30 -8.38 -5.62
C GLN A 22 -1.71 -8.02 -6.06
N GLN A 23 -2.54 -7.51 -5.13
CA GLN A 23 -3.90 -7.08 -5.44
C GLN A 23 -3.90 -5.88 -6.38
N TYR A 24 -3.01 -4.91 -6.19
CA TYR A 24 -2.92 -3.75 -7.08
C TYR A 24 -2.36 -4.11 -8.46
N ALA A 25 -1.46 -5.08 -8.56
CA ALA A 25 -1.06 -5.63 -9.85
C ALA A 25 -2.26 -6.25 -10.60
N ALA A 26 -3.14 -6.99 -9.91
CA ALA A 26 -4.35 -7.55 -10.51
C ALA A 26 -5.35 -6.47 -10.95
N VAL A 27 -5.51 -5.40 -10.18
CA VAL A 27 -6.33 -4.23 -10.55
C VAL A 27 -5.74 -3.53 -11.77
N ALA A 28 -4.43 -3.32 -11.81
CA ALA A 28 -3.74 -2.71 -12.96
C ALA A 28 -3.97 -3.51 -14.24
N VAL A 29 -3.81 -4.83 -14.18
CA VAL A 29 -4.05 -5.72 -15.33
C VAL A 29 -5.51 -5.66 -15.79
N HIS A 30 -6.48 -5.57 -14.86
CA HIS A 30 -7.88 -5.40 -15.20
C HIS A 30 -8.12 -4.12 -16.01
N TYR A 31 -7.61 -2.98 -15.54
CA TYR A 31 -7.76 -1.70 -16.25
C TYR A 31 -7.00 -1.68 -17.58
N ASP A 32 -5.85 -2.32 -17.66
CA ASP A 32 -5.07 -2.42 -18.90
C ASP A 32 -5.84 -3.22 -19.96
N ALA A 33 -6.46 -4.33 -19.57
CA ALA A 33 -7.33 -5.12 -20.43
C ALA A 33 -8.57 -4.35 -20.94
N GLU A 34 -9.10 -3.43 -20.11
CA GLU A 34 -10.22 -2.55 -20.47
C GLU A 34 -9.80 -1.32 -21.31
N THR A 35 -8.54 -1.21 -21.67
CA THR A 35 -7.97 -0.07 -22.42
C THR A 35 -8.10 1.27 -21.67
N LEU A 36 -7.83 1.21 -20.35
CA LEU A 36 -7.77 2.35 -19.44
C LEU A 36 -6.33 2.54 -18.91
N PRO A 37 -5.39 2.97 -19.77
CA PRO A 37 -3.95 2.90 -19.48
C PRO A 37 -3.51 3.83 -18.33
N ARG A 38 -4.22 4.91 -18.03
CA ARG A 38 -3.88 5.81 -16.93
C ARG A 38 -4.26 5.22 -15.57
N LEU A 39 -5.44 4.62 -15.47
CA LEU A 39 -5.85 3.84 -14.31
C LEU A 39 -4.92 2.65 -14.11
N ALA A 40 -4.59 1.92 -15.18
CA ALA A 40 -3.62 0.83 -15.11
C ALA A 40 -2.26 1.31 -14.59
N ALA A 41 -1.70 2.38 -15.17
CA ALA A 41 -0.41 2.93 -14.75
C ALA A 41 -0.42 3.40 -13.28
N HIS A 42 -1.52 3.98 -12.80
CA HIS A 42 -1.68 4.33 -11.39
C HIS A 42 -1.52 3.09 -10.50
N PHE A 43 -2.26 2.01 -10.78
CA PHE A 43 -2.21 0.80 -9.95
C PHE A 43 -0.92 -0.02 -10.14
N TYR A 44 -0.25 0.03 -11.29
CA TYR A 44 1.09 -0.54 -11.42
C TYR A 44 2.09 0.17 -10.49
N ARG A 45 2.03 1.50 -10.38
CA ARG A 45 2.87 2.25 -9.42
C ARG A 45 2.52 1.91 -7.98
N GLN A 46 1.23 1.89 -7.64
CA GLN A 46 0.77 1.48 -6.30
C GLN A 46 1.24 0.08 -5.93
N SER A 47 1.23 -0.87 -6.86
CA SER A 47 1.78 -2.21 -6.63
C SER A 47 3.26 -2.20 -6.26
N LEU A 48 4.08 -1.35 -6.92
CA LEU A 48 5.50 -1.21 -6.58
C LEU A 48 5.69 -0.52 -5.22
N GLU A 49 4.84 0.44 -4.90
CA GLU A 49 4.88 1.18 -3.64
C GLU A 49 4.60 0.27 -2.44
N GLU A 50 3.56 -0.56 -2.52
CA GLU A 50 3.26 -1.57 -1.50
C GLU A 50 4.39 -2.59 -1.32
N ARG A 51 5.03 -2.99 -2.43
CA ARG A 51 6.23 -3.82 -2.36
C ARG A 51 7.37 -3.10 -1.62
N ASN A 52 7.58 -1.82 -1.88
CA ASN A 52 8.59 -1.03 -1.18
C ASN A 52 8.26 -0.93 0.32
N HIS A 53 7.00 -0.73 0.71
CA HIS A 53 6.55 -0.75 2.10
C HIS A 53 6.92 -2.07 2.81
N ALA A 54 6.62 -3.21 2.18
CA ALA A 54 7.03 -4.51 2.70
C ALA A 54 8.55 -4.60 2.88
N MET A 55 9.33 -4.14 1.90
CA MET A 55 10.80 -4.21 1.95
C MET A 55 11.43 -3.19 2.91
N MET A 56 10.75 -2.09 3.24
CA MET A 56 11.14 -1.19 4.33
C MET A 56 11.01 -1.89 5.68
N MET A 57 9.92 -2.63 5.91
CA MET A 57 9.72 -3.42 7.14
C MET A 57 10.74 -4.56 7.25
N VAL A 58 11.06 -5.22 6.14
CA VAL A 58 12.15 -6.22 6.06
C VAL A 58 13.48 -5.60 6.49
N GLN A 59 13.85 -4.45 5.92
CA GLN A 59 15.11 -3.78 6.26
C GLN A 59 15.16 -3.38 7.73
N TYR A 60 14.07 -2.83 8.28
CA TYR A 60 13.99 -2.48 9.69
C TYR A 60 14.26 -3.68 10.61
N LEU A 61 13.62 -4.83 10.33
CA LEU A 61 13.83 -6.04 11.11
C LEU A 61 15.28 -6.55 11.02
N LEU A 62 15.89 -6.51 9.82
CA LEU A 62 17.30 -6.88 9.63
C LEU A 62 18.23 -5.95 10.43
N ASP A 63 18.01 -4.65 10.39
CA ASP A 63 18.81 -3.66 11.12
C ASP A 63 18.64 -3.79 12.64
N ALA A 64 17.46 -4.22 13.08
CA ALA A 64 17.18 -4.53 14.49
C ALA A 64 17.76 -5.87 14.96
N GLY A 65 18.29 -6.68 14.05
CA GLY A 65 18.82 -8.03 14.35
C GLY A 65 17.72 -9.05 14.67
N GLU A 66 16.51 -8.83 14.17
CA GLU A 66 15.35 -9.68 14.39
C GLU A 66 15.12 -10.66 13.21
N ASP A 67 14.38 -11.72 13.49
CA ASP A 67 14.03 -12.69 12.45
C ASP A 67 13.02 -12.11 11.44
N VAL A 68 13.31 -12.31 10.16
CA VAL A 68 12.45 -11.90 9.04
C VAL A 68 11.80 -13.11 8.40
N LEU A 69 10.49 -13.04 8.22
CA LEU A 69 9.73 -14.06 7.50
C LEU A 69 9.22 -13.48 6.18
N ILE A 70 9.68 -14.03 5.05
CA ILE A 70 9.11 -13.73 3.74
C ILE A 70 7.90 -14.65 3.52
N PRO A 71 6.69 -14.10 3.52
CA PRO A 71 5.46 -14.89 3.50
C PRO A 71 5.05 -15.33 2.11
N GLY A 72 4.18 -16.34 2.04
CA GLY A 72 3.26 -16.47 0.91
C GLY A 72 2.13 -15.43 1.02
N VAL A 73 1.49 -15.11 -0.10
CA VAL A 73 0.32 -14.23 -0.14
C VAL A 73 -0.87 -14.96 -0.75
N GLU A 74 -2.07 -14.55 -0.35
CA GLU A 74 -3.29 -15.10 -0.93
C GLU A 74 -3.45 -14.64 -2.39
N ALA A 75 -4.15 -15.45 -3.20
CA ALA A 75 -4.46 -15.08 -4.56
C ALA A 75 -5.34 -13.82 -4.59
N PRO A 76 -5.00 -12.79 -5.38
CA PRO A 76 -5.77 -11.58 -5.44
C PRO A 76 -7.11 -11.79 -6.16
N ARG A 77 -8.07 -10.92 -5.91
CA ARG A 77 -9.27 -10.80 -6.74
C ARG A 77 -8.87 -10.25 -8.10
N THR A 78 -9.27 -10.94 -9.17
CA THR A 78 -8.91 -10.59 -10.56
C THR A 78 -10.11 -10.23 -11.42
N SER A 79 -11.34 -10.43 -10.93
CA SER A 79 -12.58 -10.15 -11.68
C SER A 79 -13.39 -9.04 -11.00
N PHE A 80 -13.75 -8.04 -11.80
CA PHE A 80 -14.49 -6.87 -11.35
C PHE A 80 -15.66 -6.60 -12.32
N GLY A 81 -16.77 -6.11 -11.77
CA GLY A 81 -17.99 -5.90 -12.55
C GLY A 81 -18.04 -4.58 -13.32
N ASP A 82 -17.27 -3.59 -12.90
CA ASP A 82 -17.25 -2.25 -13.49
C ASP A 82 -15.90 -1.53 -13.20
N THR A 83 -15.80 -0.28 -13.63
CA THR A 83 -14.61 0.57 -13.42
C THR A 83 -14.47 1.06 -11.97
N VAL A 84 -15.56 1.05 -11.20
CA VAL A 84 -15.60 1.58 -9.82
C VAL A 84 -15.15 0.55 -8.81
N ALA A 85 -15.55 -0.72 -8.98
CA ALA A 85 -15.31 -1.79 -8.02
C ALA A 85 -13.82 -1.99 -7.65
N PRO A 86 -12.84 -1.91 -8.59
CA PRO A 86 -11.44 -2.04 -8.24
C PRO A 86 -10.94 -0.93 -7.31
N VAL A 87 -11.33 0.33 -7.54
CA VAL A 87 -10.93 1.47 -6.69
C VAL A 87 -11.61 1.40 -5.32
N ALA A 88 -12.87 0.97 -5.26
CA ALA A 88 -13.57 0.76 -3.99
C ALA A 88 -12.88 -0.33 -3.14
N LEU A 89 -12.44 -1.42 -3.76
CA LEU A 89 -11.65 -2.47 -3.09
C LEU A 89 -10.32 -1.91 -2.57
N ALA A 90 -9.62 -1.10 -3.38
CA ALA A 90 -8.36 -0.48 -3.00
C ALA A 90 -8.53 0.45 -1.78
N LEU A 91 -9.55 1.32 -1.78
CA LEU A 91 -9.82 2.21 -0.64
C LEU A 91 -10.15 1.42 0.64
N GLU A 92 -10.93 0.35 0.54
CA GLU A 92 -11.21 -0.53 1.69
C GLU A 92 -9.92 -1.15 2.23
N GLN A 93 -9.02 -1.56 1.34
CA GLN A 93 -7.73 -2.12 1.70
C GLN A 93 -6.84 -1.08 2.41
N GLU A 94 -6.74 0.17 1.89
CA GLU A 94 -5.97 1.24 2.53
C GLU A 94 -6.49 1.57 3.94
N ARG A 95 -7.79 1.61 4.13
CA ARG A 95 -8.39 1.82 5.46
C ARG A 95 -8.02 0.70 6.43
N ARG A 96 -8.02 -0.54 5.96
CA ARG A 96 -7.62 -1.71 6.77
C ARG A 96 -6.14 -1.66 7.13
N VAL A 97 -5.28 -1.33 6.17
CA VAL A 97 -3.84 -1.13 6.41
C VAL A 97 -3.61 0.01 7.41
N THR A 98 -4.35 1.11 7.30
CA THR A 98 -4.28 2.22 8.26
C THR A 98 -4.55 1.74 9.70
N ASP A 99 -5.58 0.92 9.91
CA ASP A 99 -5.89 0.36 11.24
C ASP A 99 -4.75 -0.56 11.73
N GLN A 100 -4.17 -1.37 10.84
CA GLN A 100 -3.04 -2.25 11.14
C GLN A 100 -1.78 -1.45 11.52
N ILE A 101 -1.45 -0.41 10.77
CA ILE A 101 -0.31 0.48 11.04
C ILE A 101 -0.48 1.20 12.40
N ASN A 102 -1.68 1.72 12.67
CA ASN A 102 -1.99 2.32 13.97
C ASN A 102 -1.83 1.32 15.12
N ALA A 103 -2.27 0.08 14.95
CA ALA A 103 -2.11 -0.98 15.94
C ALA A 103 -0.63 -1.33 16.18
N LEU A 104 0.21 -1.37 15.13
CA LEU A 104 1.65 -1.59 15.25
C LEU A 104 2.33 -0.47 16.04
N ALA A 105 2.02 0.79 15.75
CA ALA A 105 2.57 1.93 16.49
C ALA A 105 2.16 1.90 17.97
N ALA A 106 0.90 1.57 18.26
CA ALA A 106 0.42 1.42 19.63
C ALA A 106 1.14 0.29 20.36
N LEU A 107 1.36 -0.84 19.68
CA LEU A 107 2.05 -2.00 20.24
C LEU A 107 3.53 -1.68 20.56
N ALA A 108 4.24 -0.99 19.67
CA ALA A 108 5.61 -0.54 19.91
C ALA A 108 5.68 0.37 21.14
N ARG A 109 4.77 1.34 21.25
CA ARG A 109 4.67 2.25 22.40
C ARG A 109 4.39 1.51 23.70
N GLU A 110 3.44 0.57 23.71
CA GLU A 110 3.07 -0.23 24.89
C GLU A 110 4.27 -1.01 25.45
N HIS A 111 5.14 -1.49 24.56
CA HIS A 111 6.34 -2.24 24.94
C HIS A 111 7.59 -1.36 25.18
N GLY A 112 7.47 -0.04 25.06
CA GLY A 112 8.61 0.89 25.19
C GLY A 112 9.64 0.76 24.05
N ASP A 113 9.23 0.21 22.92
CA ASP A 113 10.05 0.14 21.71
C ASP A 113 9.95 1.48 20.96
N TYR A 114 10.74 2.45 21.39
CA TYR A 114 10.74 3.78 20.80
C TYR A 114 11.27 3.80 19.36
N ALA A 115 12.15 2.88 19.00
CA ALA A 115 12.66 2.76 17.63
C ALA A 115 11.57 2.23 16.69
N GLY A 116 10.83 1.20 17.13
CA GLY A 116 9.67 0.69 16.43
C GLY A 116 8.56 1.73 16.27
N GLU A 117 8.25 2.46 17.35
CA GLU A 117 7.28 3.56 17.28
C GLU A 117 7.71 4.63 16.27
N GLN A 118 8.96 5.08 16.32
CA GLN A 118 9.50 6.07 15.38
C GLN A 118 9.46 5.58 13.93
N PHE A 119 9.76 4.32 13.69
CA PHE A 119 9.65 3.71 12.36
C PHE A 119 8.21 3.72 11.85
N MET A 120 7.23 3.38 12.70
CA MET A 120 5.81 3.36 12.32
C MET A 120 5.22 4.76 12.07
N LEU A 121 5.80 5.83 12.63
CA LEU A 121 5.29 7.20 12.41
C LEU A 121 5.35 7.62 10.93
N TRP A 122 6.34 7.17 10.17
CA TRP A 122 6.38 7.43 8.73
C TRP A 122 5.19 6.79 8.02
N PHE A 123 4.89 5.52 8.32
CA PHE A 123 3.74 4.81 7.74
C PHE A 123 2.39 5.42 8.15
N ILE A 124 2.27 5.96 9.36
CA ILE A 124 1.05 6.69 9.80
C ILE A 124 0.83 7.91 8.90
N LYS A 125 1.88 8.69 8.63
CA LYS A 125 1.81 9.83 7.71
C LYS A 125 1.42 9.38 6.30
N GLU A 126 2.09 8.35 5.79
CA GLU A 126 1.85 7.78 4.46
C GLU A 126 0.40 7.34 4.29
N GLN A 127 -0.16 6.62 5.27
CA GLN A 127 -1.55 6.16 5.21
C GLN A 127 -2.59 7.29 5.12
N VAL A 128 -2.31 8.47 5.67
CA VAL A 128 -3.19 9.65 5.49
C VAL A 128 -3.24 10.06 4.02
N GLU A 129 -2.10 10.04 3.33
CA GLU A 129 -1.99 10.40 1.92
C GLU A 129 -2.64 9.32 1.04
N GLU A 130 -2.38 8.03 1.31
CA GLU A 130 -2.93 6.90 0.58
C GLU A 130 -4.48 6.85 0.64
N VAL A 131 -5.05 6.96 1.83
CA VAL A 131 -6.51 6.98 2.00
C VAL A 131 -7.12 8.21 1.33
N SER A 132 -6.48 9.38 1.41
CA SER A 132 -6.96 10.61 0.77
C SER A 132 -6.96 10.47 -0.75
N SER A 133 -5.84 10.06 -1.33
CA SER A 133 -5.66 9.88 -2.76
C SER A 133 -6.64 8.85 -3.34
N MET A 134 -6.75 7.69 -2.68
CA MET A 134 -7.67 6.63 -3.11
C MET A 134 -9.14 7.03 -2.96
N SER A 135 -9.48 7.83 -1.94
CA SER A 135 -10.83 8.39 -1.77
C SER A 135 -11.19 9.36 -2.90
N ASP A 136 -10.26 10.20 -3.31
CA ASP A 136 -10.47 11.13 -4.42
C ASP A 136 -10.61 10.39 -5.75
N LEU A 137 -9.78 9.39 -5.99
CA LEU A 137 -9.89 8.54 -7.17
C LEU A 137 -11.23 7.81 -7.23
N LEU A 138 -11.72 7.28 -6.09
CA LEU A 138 -13.04 6.65 -6.03
C LEU A 138 -14.16 7.62 -6.44
N ARG A 139 -14.14 8.86 -5.93
CA ARG A 139 -15.12 9.88 -6.33
C ARG A 139 -15.06 10.18 -7.83
N VAL A 140 -13.88 10.20 -8.42
CA VAL A 140 -13.69 10.43 -9.86
C VAL A 140 -14.30 9.28 -10.67
N VAL A 141 -13.96 8.03 -10.38
CA VAL A 141 -14.50 6.88 -11.14
C VAL A 141 -16.01 6.71 -10.93
N GLU A 142 -16.55 7.04 -9.76
CA GLU A 142 -18.00 7.05 -9.51
C GLU A 142 -18.73 8.09 -10.38
N ARG A 143 -18.21 9.32 -10.45
CA ARG A 143 -18.78 10.42 -11.26
C ARG A 143 -18.66 10.18 -12.76
N THR A 144 -17.68 9.42 -13.18
CA THR A 144 -17.39 9.13 -14.58
C THR A 144 -17.80 7.73 -15.00
N ARG A 145 -18.63 7.05 -14.21
CA ARG A 145 -19.05 5.66 -14.41
C ARG A 145 -19.58 5.40 -15.84
N GLU A 146 -20.37 6.34 -16.39
CA GLU A 146 -20.94 6.22 -17.72
C GLU A 146 -19.93 6.52 -18.85
N ASN A 147 -18.82 7.16 -18.53
CA ASN A 147 -17.73 7.45 -19.46
C ASN A 147 -16.37 7.41 -18.75
N PRO A 148 -15.78 6.21 -18.60
CA PRO A 148 -14.49 6.04 -17.89
C PRO A 148 -13.31 6.80 -18.52
N LEU A 149 -13.39 7.20 -19.79
CA LEU A 149 -12.35 8.03 -20.42
C LEU A 149 -12.18 9.40 -19.74
N LEU A 150 -13.21 9.91 -19.06
CA LEU A 150 -13.09 11.12 -18.27
C LEU A 150 -12.23 10.91 -17.00
N ALA A 151 -12.20 9.71 -16.44
CA ALA A 151 -11.24 9.37 -15.37
C ALA A 151 -9.80 9.34 -15.90
N GLU A 152 -9.59 8.83 -17.12
CA GLU A 152 -8.29 8.88 -17.79
C GLU A 152 -7.81 10.33 -18.01
N GLU A 153 -8.70 11.23 -18.45
CA GLU A 153 -8.38 12.64 -18.60
C GLU A 153 -8.04 13.33 -17.27
N TYR A 154 -8.76 13.00 -16.20
CA TYR A 154 -8.44 13.48 -14.87
C TYR A 154 -7.03 13.06 -14.44
N LEU A 155 -6.69 11.78 -14.55
CA LEU A 155 -5.38 11.26 -14.21
C LEU A 155 -4.26 11.82 -15.11
N ALA A 156 -4.55 12.14 -16.37
CA ALA A 156 -3.60 12.78 -17.27
C ALA A 156 -3.21 14.19 -16.80
N ARG A 157 -4.12 14.91 -16.14
CA ARG A 157 -3.90 16.26 -15.61
C ARG A 157 -3.30 16.28 -14.22
N GLU A 158 -3.81 15.42 -13.32
CA GLU A 158 -3.47 15.42 -11.89
C GLU A 158 -2.45 14.33 -11.50
N GLY A 159 -2.33 13.28 -12.30
CA GLY A 159 -1.56 12.07 -11.99
C GLY A 159 -0.08 12.18 -12.35
N GLY A 160 0.61 13.25 -11.96
CA GLY A 160 2.07 13.32 -12.06
C GLY A 160 2.75 12.25 -11.20
N ALA A 161 3.99 11.85 -11.57
CA ALA A 161 4.82 11.04 -10.69
C ALA A 161 5.10 11.85 -9.41
N GLU A 162 4.77 11.31 -8.25
CA GLU A 162 5.16 11.91 -6.97
C GLU A 162 6.67 11.91 -6.85
N ALA A 163 7.22 12.98 -6.30
CA ALA A 163 8.65 13.02 -5.98
C ALA A 163 8.94 12.04 -4.84
N ALA A 164 10.06 11.33 -4.93
CA ALA A 164 10.48 10.43 -3.86
C ALA A 164 10.58 11.19 -2.52
N ASP A 165 9.94 10.66 -1.48
CA ASP A 165 10.04 11.22 -0.12
C ASP A 165 11.45 10.94 0.45
N PRO A 166 12.29 11.98 0.67
CA PRO A 166 13.64 11.78 1.22
C PRO A 166 13.62 11.28 2.67
N THR A 167 12.48 11.30 3.35
CA THR A 167 12.31 10.81 4.72
C THR A 167 11.84 9.36 4.80
N ALA A 168 11.56 8.74 3.65
CA ALA A 168 11.13 7.36 3.58
C ALA A 168 12.20 6.41 4.15
N PRO A 169 11.81 5.37 4.91
CA PRO A 169 12.73 4.34 5.37
C PRO A 169 13.45 3.63 4.20
N HIS A 170 14.63 3.10 4.46
CA HIS A 170 15.33 2.28 3.45
C HIS A 170 14.59 0.96 3.22
N ALA A 171 14.42 0.61 1.95
CA ALA A 171 13.90 -0.69 1.54
C ALA A 171 15.05 -1.68 1.30
N ALA A 172 14.92 -2.91 1.77
CA ALA A 172 15.88 -3.97 1.52
C ALA A 172 16.01 -4.22 0.00
N GLY A 173 17.22 -4.20 -0.52
CA GLY A 173 17.48 -4.31 -1.95
C GLY A 173 17.27 -3.01 -2.75
N GLY A 174 16.90 -1.92 -2.10
CA GLY A 174 16.56 -0.64 -2.72
C GLY A 174 15.09 -0.54 -3.11
N ALA A 175 14.57 0.70 -3.15
CA ALA A 175 13.22 0.97 -3.66
C ALA A 175 13.18 0.84 -5.20
N LEU A 176 12.04 0.38 -5.71
CA LEU A 176 11.78 0.24 -7.15
C LEU A 176 11.01 1.45 -7.68
#